data_cc3811409f4eb9076653179ea26dbba1
#
_entry.id   cc3811409f4eb9076653179ea26dbba1
#
_cell.length_a   1.000
_cell.length_b   1.000
_cell.length_c   1.000
_cell.angle_alpha   90.00
_cell.angle_beta   90.00
_cell.angle_gamma   90.00
#
_symmetry.space_group_name_H-M   'P 1'
#
loop_
_entity.id
_entity.type
_entity.pdbx_description
1 polymer ?
#
loop_
_entity_poly.entity_id
_entity_poly.type
_entity_poly.pdbx_seq_one_letter_code
_entity_poly.pdbx_strand_id
1 'polypeptide(L)'
;MKSSKLLYLPLLLLIAILPPPFHAQTTSNPASLPQRDGSHDFDFVIGNWKAHVRRLPDRLNNSTVWVEYDGISNHKKLLDSNANFEEFDVSSTDKKLRIKAQTLRLYNPTSRQWSIYLVDVDNGTLGLPPVVGQFTGNRGEFFDQEDYKGRAILVRYMWLNISSNAARMEQSFSPDGGKTWEVNWICELSR
;
A
#
# COMPACT_ATOMS: atom_id res chain seq x y z
N MET A 1 17.90 6.72 101.46
CA MET A 1 16.71 6.14 100.79
C MET A 1 16.74 6.56 99.33
N LYS A 2 17.17 5.67 98.41
CA LYS A 2 17.10 5.93 96.96
C LYS A 2 16.12 4.93 96.34
N SER A 3 14.99 5.49 95.89
CA SER A 3 13.96 4.70 95.20
C SER A 3 14.36 4.43 93.77
N SER A 4 14.50 3.13 93.40
CA SER A 4 14.81 2.65 92.06
C SER A 4 13.51 2.49 91.32
N LYS A 5 13.31 3.27 90.24
CA LYS A 5 12.17 3.10 89.27
C LYS A 5 12.55 2.11 88.23
N LEU A 6 11.82 0.99 88.20
CA LEU A 6 11.92 -0.03 87.14
C LEU A 6 11.21 0.47 85.89
N LEU A 7 11.95 0.60 84.82
CA LEU A 7 11.43 0.98 83.45
C LEU A 7 10.96 -0.31 82.74
N TYR A 8 9.66 -0.45 82.54
CA TYR A 8 9.15 -1.50 81.68
C TYR A 8 9.25 -1.06 80.18
N LEU A 9 10.01 -1.77 79.39
CA LEU A 9 10.13 -1.59 77.96
C LEU A 9 9.10 -2.51 77.24
N PRO A 10 8.11 -1.99 76.49
CA PRO A 10 7.22 -2.89 75.73
C PRO A 10 7.91 -3.52 74.57
N LEU A 11 7.86 -4.83 74.54
CA LEU A 11 8.33 -5.66 73.39
C LEU A 11 7.35 -5.48 72.23
N LEU A 12 7.73 -4.69 71.20
CA LEU A 12 6.99 -4.56 69.94
C LEU A 12 7.19 -5.81 69.10
N LEU A 13 6.16 -6.65 68.99
CA LEU A 13 6.12 -7.82 68.13
C LEU A 13 5.95 -7.35 66.69
N LEU A 14 7.04 -7.36 65.88
CA LEU A 14 7.01 -7.03 64.46
C LEU A 14 6.44 -8.24 63.69
N ILE A 15 5.16 -8.20 63.31
CA ILE A 15 4.53 -9.18 62.43
C ILE A 15 4.98 -8.86 61.00
N ALA A 16 5.90 -9.65 60.43
CA ALA A 16 6.28 -9.57 59.05
C ALA A 16 5.14 -10.13 58.15
N ILE A 17 4.40 -9.23 57.54
CA ILE A 17 3.41 -9.59 56.51
C ILE A 17 4.16 -9.93 55.23
N LEU A 18 4.31 -11.21 54.92
CA LEU A 18 4.83 -11.67 53.66
C LEU A 18 3.80 -11.37 52.54
N PRO A 19 4.17 -10.70 51.45
CA PRO A 19 3.27 -10.53 50.33
C PRO A 19 2.91 -11.87 49.69
N PRO A 20 1.68 -12.05 49.18
CA PRO A 20 1.26 -13.29 48.54
C PRO A 20 2.11 -13.52 47.26
N PRO A 21 2.38 -14.80 46.89
CA PRO A 21 3.15 -15.11 45.70
C PRO A 21 2.44 -14.55 44.47
N PHE A 22 3.16 -13.72 43.72
CA PHE A 22 2.72 -13.25 42.40
C PHE A 22 2.63 -14.46 41.46
N HIS A 23 1.41 -14.94 41.20
CA HIS A 23 1.21 -15.87 40.11
C HIS A 23 1.32 -15.09 38.82
N ALA A 24 2.44 -15.23 38.09
CA ALA A 24 2.56 -14.76 36.74
C ALA A 24 1.48 -15.45 35.91
N GLN A 25 0.42 -14.74 35.56
CA GLN A 25 -0.51 -15.16 34.52
C GLN A 25 0.30 -15.20 33.21
N THR A 26 0.60 -16.41 32.76
CA THR A 26 1.02 -16.63 31.38
C THR A 26 -0.16 -16.22 30.50
N THR A 27 -0.17 -14.96 30.06
CA THR A 27 -1.02 -14.53 28.95
C THR A 27 -0.56 -15.32 27.73
N SER A 28 -1.28 -16.38 27.40
CA SER A 28 -1.15 -17.02 26.10
C SER A 28 -1.40 -15.94 25.07
N ASN A 29 -0.33 -15.50 24.39
CA ASN A 29 -0.43 -14.61 23.25
C ASN A 29 -1.40 -15.29 22.28
N PRO A 30 -2.55 -14.69 21.91
CA PRO A 30 -3.43 -15.32 20.93
C PRO A 30 -2.58 -15.59 19.70
N ALA A 31 -2.51 -16.85 19.27
CA ALA A 31 -1.77 -17.24 18.08
C ALA A 31 -2.20 -16.29 16.97
N SER A 32 -1.28 -15.44 16.49
CA SER A 32 -1.56 -14.54 15.37
C SER A 32 -2.03 -15.44 14.22
N LEU A 33 -3.24 -15.20 13.71
CA LEU A 33 -3.72 -15.89 12.52
C LEU A 33 -2.61 -15.87 11.46
N PRO A 34 -2.40 -16.98 10.72
CA PRO A 34 -1.38 -17.00 9.67
C PRO A 34 -1.62 -15.81 8.76
N GLN A 35 -0.67 -14.89 8.76
CA GLN A 35 -0.80 -13.67 7.98
C GLN A 35 -0.72 -14.06 6.51
N ARG A 36 -1.68 -13.59 5.70
CA ARG A 36 -1.82 -13.91 4.28
C ARG A 36 -0.52 -13.62 3.51
N ASP A 37 -0.08 -14.58 2.69
CA ASP A 37 0.95 -14.33 1.68
C ASP A 37 0.32 -13.64 0.46
N GLY A 38 0.80 -12.45 0.14
CA GLY A 38 0.34 -11.64 -1.00
C GLY A 38 1.18 -11.78 -2.26
N SER A 39 2.15 -12.72 -2.30
CA SER A 39 3.10 -12.86 -3.41
C SER A 39 2.44 -13.14 -4.76
N HIS A 40 1.24 -13.68 -4.78
CA HIS A 40 0.47 -14.01 -5.97
C HIS A 40 -0.63 -13.00 -6.31
N ASP A 41 -0.73 -11.90 -5.59
CA ASP A 41 -1.83 -10.95 -5.72
C ASP A 41 -1.91 -10.28 -7.10
N PHE A 42 -0.79 -10.12 -7.79
CA PHE A 42 -0.72 -9.60 -9.15
C PHE A 42 -0.70 -10.68 -10.25
N ASP A 43 -0.89 -11.97 -9.93
CA ASP A 43 -0.88 -13.00 -10.96
C ASP A 43 -2.03 -12.83 -11.99
N PHE A 44 -3.12 -12.18 -11.61
CA PHE A 44 -4.25 -11.90 -12.51
C PHE A 44 -3.88 -11.03 -13.70
N VAL A 45 -2.89 -10.11 -13.58
CA VAL A 45 -2.50 -9.23 -14.69
C VAL A 45 -1.66 -9.96 -15.75
N ILE A 46 -1.02 -11.09 -15.42
CA ILE A 46 -0.07 -11.76 -16.32
C ILE A 46 -0.72 -12.14 -17.65
N GLY A 47 -0.08 -11.73 -18.75
CA GLY A 47 -0.53 -11.95 -20.12
C GLY A 47 -0.81 -10.64 -20.87
N ASN A 48 -1.55 -10.75 -21.97
CA ASN A 48 -1.85 -9.63 -22.87
C ASN A 48 -3.27 -9.11 -22.61
N TRP A 49 -3.39 -7.79 -22.54
CA TRP A 49 -4.65 -7.10 -22.29
C TRP A 49 -4.88 -5.99 -23.31
N LYS A 50 -6.14 -5.77 -23.66
CA LYS A 50 -6.58 -4.50 -24.23
C LYS A 50 -6.73 -3.52 -23.09
N ALA A 51 -6.25 -2.30 -23.28
CA ALA A 51 -6.33 -1.23 -22.31
C ALA A 51 -7.17 -0.09 -22.88
N HIS A 52 -8.25 0.28 -22.17
CA HIS A 52 -9.02 1.50 -22.38
C HIS A 52 -8.75 2.46 -21.23
N VAL A 53 -8.26 3.66 -21.53
CA VAL A 53 -7.86 4.64 -20.52
C VAL A 53 -8.64 5.92 -20.67
N ARG A 54 -9.11 6.43 -19.54
CA ARG A 54 -9.57 7.81 -19.38
C ARG A 54 -8.61 8.56 -18.48
N ARG A 55 -8.03 9.63 -19.00
CA ARG A 55 -7.10 10.49 -18.28
C ARG A 55 -7.65 11.90 -18.16
N LEU A 56 -7.58 12.47 -16.95
CA LEU A 56 -7.87 13.88 -16.68
C LEU A 56 -6.56 14.66 -16.79
N PRO A 57 -6.31 15.42 -17.88
CA PRO A 57 -5.03 16.12 -18.08
C PRO A 57 -4.83 17.28 -17.10
N ASP A 58 -5.88 18.04 -16.83
CA ASP A 58 -5.86 19.19 -15.93
C ASP A 58 -6.35 18.77 -14.53
N ARG A 59 -5.41 18.23 -13.76
CA ARG A 59 -5.65 17.64 -12.45
C ARG A 59 -5.67 18.69 -11.34
N LEU A 60 -6.50 18.46 -10.32
CA LEU A 60 -6.65 19.32 -9.14
C LEU A 60 -7.14 20.77 -9.44
N ASN A 61 -7.80 20.95 -10.57
CA ASN A 61 -8.36 22.21 -11.03
C ASN A 61 -9.88 22.13 -11.30
N ASN A 62 -10.58 21.14 -10.71
CA ASN A 62 -12.00 20.90 -10.92
C ASN A 62 -12.38 20.67 -12.41
N SER A 63 -11.44 20.21 -13.22
CA SER A 63 -11.70 19.87 -14.61
C SER A 63 -12.58 18.62 -14.71
N THR A 64 -13.46 18.60 -15.70
CA THR A 64 -14.29 17.45 -16.06
C THR A 64 -13.96 16.92 -17.47
N VAL A 65 -12.92 17.47 -18.10
CA VAL A 65 -12.53 17.13 -19.48
C VAL A 65 -11.57 15.94 -19.45
N TRP A 66 -12.08 14.79 -19.86
CA TRP A 66 -11.32 13.55 -19.96
C TRP A 66 -10.84 13.34 -21.39
N VAL A 67 -9.65 12.77 -21.53
CA VAL A 67 -9.10 12.29 -22.80
C VAL A 67 -9.04 10.77 -22.75
N GLU A 68 -9.56 10.13 -23.80
CA GLU A 68 -9.60 8.68 -23.93
C GLU A 68 -8.48 8.15 -24.80
N TYR A 69 -7.98 6.98 -24.42
CA TYR A 69 -6.90 6.27 -25.11
C TYR A 69 -7.24 4.79 -25.19
N ASP A 70 -6.85 4.14 -26.29
CA ASP A 70 -6.97 2.71 -26.49
C ASP A 70 -5.61 2.12 -26.89
N GLY A 71 -5.36 0.88 -26.46
CA GLY A 71 -4.13 0.17 -26.78
C GLY A 71 -3.97 -1.12 -26.03
N ILE A 72 -2.76 -1.39 -25.58
CA ILE A 72 -2.37 -2.65 -24.95
C ILE A 72 -1.65 -2.43 -23.62
N SER A 73 -1.79 -3.44 -22.75
CA SER A 73 -1.03 -3.59 -21.53
C SER A 73 -0.60 -5.06 -21.43
N ASN A 74 0.70 -5.30 -21.59
CA ASN A 74 1.27 -6.64 -21.61
C ASN A 74 2.11 -6.86 -20.36
N HIS A 75 1.80 -7.92 -19.62
CA HIS A 75 2.48 -8.21 -18.35
C HIS A 75 3.19 -9.56 -18.41
N LYS A 76 4.41 -9.58 -17.92
CA LYS A 76 5.26 -10.77 -17.83
C LYS A 76 5.73 -10.98 -16.41
N LYS A 77 5.63 -12.20 -15.91
CA LYS A 77 6.29 -12.60 -14.68
C LYS A 77 7.80 -12.62 -14.91
N LEU A 78 8.57 -12.09 -13.96
CA LEU A 78 10.03 -12.07 -14.04
C LEU A 78 10.58 -13.32 -13.35
N LEU A 79 11.09 -14.27 -14.15
CA LEU A 79 11.53 -15.58 -13.68
C LEU A 79 10.40 -16.26 -12.88
N ASP A 80 10.74 -17.14 -11.96
CA ASP A 80 9.80 -17.74 -11.01
C ASP A 80 9.69 -16.90 -9.72
N SER A 81 9.78 -15.58 -9.86
CA SER A 81 9.87 -14.65 -8.75
C SER A 81 8.53 -13.98 -8.43
N ASN A 82 8.48 -13.32 -7.28
CA ASN A 82 7.40 -12.43 -6.85
C ASN A 82 7.59 -11.04 -7.48
N ALA A 83 7.76 -11.01 -8.82
CA ALA A 83 7.95 -9.80 -9.59
C ALA A 83 7.29 -9.93 -10.97
N ASN A 84 6.81 -8.81 -11.50
CA ASN A 84 6.31 -8.74 -12.86
C ASN A 84 6.68 -7.41 -13.51
N PHE A 85 6.69 -7.41 -14.83
CA PHE A 85 6.97 -6.24 -15.63
C PHE A 85 5.84 -6.02 -16.62
N GLU A 86 5.47 -4.75 -16.80
CA GLU A 86 4.43 -4.32 -17.74
C GLU A 86 5.02 -3.47 -18.84
N GLU A 87 4.57 -3.71 -20.07
CA GLU A 87 4.71 -2.83 -21.23
C GLU A 87 3.33 -2.28 -21.59
N PHE A 88 3.19 -0.97 -21.48
CA PHE A 88 1.94 -0.26 -21.70
C PHE A 88 2.09 0.69 -22.89
N ASP A 89 1.14 0.63 -23.84
CA ASP A 89 1.17 1.46 -25.05
C ASP A 89 -0.26 1.79 -25.50
N VAL A 90 -0.67 3.02 -25.30
CA VAL A 90 -2.02 3.50 -25.67
C VAL A 90 -1.95 4.80 -26.45
N SER A 91 -2.90 5.01 -27.35
CA SER A 91 -3.03 6.23 -28.15
C SER A 91 -4.41 6.81 -28.04
N SER A 92 -4.53 8.16 -28.06
CA SER A 92 -5.81 8.84 -28.13
C SER A 92 -6.58 8.46 -29.38
N THR A 93 -7.90 8.62 -29.36
CA THR A 93 -8.79 8.26 -30.48
C THR A 93 -8.37 8.92 -31.78
N ASP A 94 -7.91 10.17 -31.75
CA ASP A 94 -7.41 10.91 -32.92
C ASP A 94 -5.93 10.62 -33.25
N LYS A 95 -5.27 9.69 -32.51
CA LYS A 95 -3.86 9.29 -32.65
C LYS A 95 -2.81 10.39 -32.48
N LYS A 96 -3.20 11.57 -32.01
CA LYS A 96 -2.26 12.69 -31.79
C LYS A 96 -1.49 12.55 -30.50
N LEU A 97 -2.08 11.89 -29.48
CA LEU A 97 -1.44 11.65 -28.20
C LEU A 97 -1.15 10.16 -28.05
N ARG A 98 0.00 9.85 -27.51
CA ARG A 98 0.42 8.47 -27.18
C ARG A 98 1.04 8.45 -25.80
N ILE A 99 0.74 7.42 -25.04
CA ILE A 99 1.35 7.16 -23.73
C ILE A 99 2.01 5.80 -23.80
N LYS A 100 3.33 5.79 -23.63
CA LYS A 100 4.11 4.58 -23.36
C LYS A 100 4.54 4.62 -21.91
N ALA A 101 4.36 3.53 -21.23
CA ALA A 101 4.79 3.38 -19.85
C ALA A 101 5.30 1.96 -19.62
N GLN A 102 6.21 1.81 -18.69
CA GLN A 102 6.68 0.53 -18.23
C GLN A 102 6.60 0.53 -16.72
N THR A 103 6.21 -0.61 -16.16
CA THR A 103 6.02 -0.74 -14.72
C THR A 103 6.72 -2.00 -14.24
N LEU A 104 7.58 -1.86 -13.24
CA LEU A 104 8.15 -2.98 -12.50
C LEU A 104 7.41 -3.12 -11.16
N ARG A 105 6.89 -4.31 -10.87
CA ARG A 105 6.26 -4.61 -9.58
C ARG A 105 7.05 -5.67 -8.85
N LEU A 106 7.40 -5.38 -7.60
CA LEU A 106 8.19 -6.26 -6.72
C LEU A 106 7.42 -6.51 -5.43
N TYR A 107 7.33 -7.77 -5.03
CA TYR A 107 6.78 -8.16 -3.73
C TYR A 107 7.88 -8.28 -2.68
N ASN A 108 7.67 -7.64 -1.54
CA ASN A 108 8.54 -7.78 -0.38
C ASN A 108 7.91 -8.77 0.63
N PRO A 109 8.47 -9.97 0.82
CA PRO A 109 7.91 -10.97 1.72
C PRO A 109 7.99 -10.59 3.19
N THR A 110 8.89 -9.69 3.56
CA THR A 110 9.04 -9.23 4.95
C THR A 110 7.93 -8.24 5.33
N SER A 111 7.72 -7.20 4.52
CA SER A 111 6.62 -6.23 4.74
C SER A 111 5.28 -6.73 4.20
N ARG A 112 5.28 -7.78 3.36
CA ARG A 112 4.11 -8.33 2.65
C ARG A 112 3.37 -7.30 1.79
N GLN A 113 4.15 -6.42 1.20
CA GLN A 113 3.67 -5.36 0.34
C GLN A 113 4.31 -5.47 -1.04
N TRP A 114 3.60 -4.95 -2.02
CA TRP A 114 4.11 -4.73 -3.36
C TRP A 114 4.60 -3.29 -3.49
N SER A 115 5.72 -3.14 -4.19
CA SER A 115 6.25 -1.86 -4.65
C SER A 115 6.08 -1.76 -6.16
N ILE A 116 5.48 -0.67 -6.64
CA ILE A 116 5.20 -0.40 -8.05
C ILE A 116 6.11 0.74 -8.49
N TYR A 117 7.03 0.46 -9.40
CA TYR A 117 7.99 1.41 -9.94
C TYR A 117 7.58 1.76 -11.38
N LEU A 118 7.44 3.03 -11.69
CA LEU A 118 7.37 3.50 -13.06
C LEU A 118 8.79 3.49 -13.64
N VAL A 119 8.96 2.89 -14.81
CA VAL A 119 10.24 2.81 -15.52
C VAL A 119 10.18 3.80 -16.67
N ASP A 120 11.01 4.84 -16.61
CA ASP A 120 11.16 5.83 -17.67
C ASP A 120 12.36 5.42 -18.54
N VAL A 121 12.06 4.74 -19.65
CA VAL A 121 13.10 4.25 -20.56
C VAL A 121 13.70 5.34 -21.42
N ASP A 122 12.97 6.44 -21.64
CA ASP A 122 13.44 7.55 -22.46
C ASP A 122 14.52 8.35 -21.71
N ASN A 123 14.37 8.48 -20.39
CA ASN A 123 15.35 9.14 -19.52
C ASN A 123 16.27 8.18 -18.77
N GLY A 124 16.04 6.87 -18.84
CA GLY A 124 16.83 5.85 -18.15
C GLY A 124 16.72 5.90 -16.63
N THR A 125 15.55 6.22 -16.11
CA THR A 125 15.32 6.39 -14.67
C THR A 125 14.17 5.53 -14.14
N LEU A 126 14.17 5.29 -12.82
CA LEU A 126 13.03 4.75 -12.10
C LEU A 126 12.32 5.86 -11.35
N GLY A 127 10.99 5.85 -11.36
CA GLY A 127 10.18 6.67 -10.46
C GLY A 127 10.43 6.27 -9.01
N LEU A 128 10.94 7.21 -8.20
CA LEU A 128 11.22 7.02 -6.78
C LEU A 128 10.64 8.18 -5.97
N PRO A 129 10.04 7.86 -4.80
CA PRO A 129 9.81 6.51 -4.24
C PRO A 129 8.81 5.70 -5.08
N PRO A 130 8.73 4.36 -4.90
CA PRO A 130 7.69 3.55 -5.55
C PRO A 130 6.34 3.76 -4.88
N VAL A 131 5.25 3.48 -5.59
CA VAL A 131 3.92 3.38 -5.00
C VAL A 131 3.81 2.06 -4.25
N VAL A 132 3.52 2.07 -2.93
CA VAL A 132 3.58 0.87 -2.06
C VAL A 132 2.21 0.54 -1.49
N GLY A 133 1.89 -0.73 -1.45
CA GLY A 133 0.62 -1.20 -0.87
C GLY A 133 0.42 -2.70 -0.96
N GLN A 134 -0.84 -3.09 -0.81
CA GLN A 134 -1.22 -4.51 -0.74
C GLN A 134 -2.65 -4.72 -1.21
N PHE A 135 -3.02 -5.99 -1.37
CA PHE A 135 -4.40 -6.38 -1.63
C PHE A 135 -5.10 -6.82 -0.35
N THR A 136 -6.38 -6.48 -0.26
CA THR A 136 -7.33 -7.01 0.72
C THR A 136 -8.50 -7.62 -0.05
N GLY A 137 -8.58 -8.95 -0.05
CA GLY A 137 -9.51 -9.66 -0.92
C GLY A 137 -9.24 -9.35 -2.40
N ASN A 138 -10.26 -8.91 -3.13
CA ASN A 138 -10.19 -8.58 -4.56
C ASN A 138 -9.97 -7.07 -4.82
N ARG A 139 -9.36 -6.36 -3.88
CA ARG A 139 -9.07 -4.93 -3.97
C ARG A 139 -7.62 -4.66 -3.62
N GLY A 140 -6.86 -4.08 -4.53
CA GLY A 140 -5.50 -3.56 -4.28
C GLY A 140 -5.54 -2.07 -3.96
N GLU A 141 -4.74 -1.63 -2.99
CA GLU A 141 -4.63 -0.23 -2.62
C GLU A 141 -3.18 0.12 -2.31
N PHE A 142 -2.67 1.13 -3.00
CA PHE A 142 -1.26 1.50 -2.99
C PHE A 142 -1.13 3.01 -2.90
N PHE A 143 -0.12 3.48 -2.18
CA PHE A 143 0.08 4.90 -1.91
C PHE A 143 1.51 5.35 -2.18
N ASP A 144 1.63 6.62 -2.55
CA ASP A 144 2.86 7.37 -2.64
C ASP A 144 2.62 8.84 -2.29
N GLN A 145 3.71 9.58 -2.13
CA GLN A 145 3.71 11.03 -1.98
C GLN A 145 4.60 11.64 -3.05
N GLU A 146 4.03 12.56 -3.82
CA GLU A 146 4.70 13.21 -4.95
C GLU A 146 4.63 14.74 -4.84
N ASP A 147 5.47 15.41 -5.61
CA ASP A 147 5.29 16.82 -5.97
C ASP A 147 4.56 16.92 -7.31
N TYR A 148 3.43 17.60 -7.30
CA TYR A 148 2.69 17.90 -8.52
C TYR A 148 2.60 19.40 -8.75
N LYS A 149 3.38 19.93 -9.68
CA LYS A 149 3.47 21.37 -10.02
C LYS A 149 3.79 22.27 -8.80
N GLY A 150 4.75 21.83 -7.95
CA GLY A 150 5.18 22.55 -6.75
C GLY A 150 4.25 22.36 -5.54
N ARG A 151 3.35 21.40 -5.59
CA ARG A 151 2.41 21.10 -4.52
C ARG A 151 2.60 19.64 -4.07
N ALA A 152 2.88 19.43 -2.79
CA ALA A 152 2.91 18.09 -2.22
C ALA A 152 1.51 17.47 -2.26
N ILE A 153 1.40 16.26 -2.81
CA ILE A 153 0.17 15.50 -2.93
C ILE A 153 0.36 14.07 -2.43
N LEU A 154 -0.74 13.44 -2.01
CA LEU A 154 -0.78 11.99 -1.91
C LEU A 154 -1.30 11.40 -3.22
N VAL A 155 -0.69 10.32 -3.65
CA VAL A 155 -1.12 9.51 -4.79
C VAL A 155 -1.70 8.21 -4.28
N ARG A 156 -2.80 7.76 -4.87
CA ARG A 156 -3.39 6.47 -4.58
C ARG A 156 -3.68 5.72 -5.87
N TYR A 157 -3.19 4.47 -5.95
CA TYR A 157 -3.56 3.50 -6.98
C TYR A 157 -4.51 2.48 -6.40
N MET A 158 -5.58 2.20 -7.12
CA MET A 158 -6.57 1.19 -6.75
C MET A 158 -6.75 0.19 -7.86
N TRP A 159 -6.71 -1.10 -7.50
CA TRP A 159 -7.09 -2.20 -8.37
C TRP A 159 -8.45 -2.74 -7.95
N LEU A 160 -9.36 -2.81 -8.89
CA LEU A 160 -10.79 -3.09 -8.68
C LEU A 160 -11.33 -4.04 -9.74
N ASN A 161 -12.50 -4.61 -9.50
CA ASN A 161 -13.26 -5.40 -10.48
C ASN A 161 -12.42 -6.52 -11.13
N ILE A 162 -11.56 -7.17 -10.34
CA ILE A 162 -10.60 -8.14 -10.82
C ILE A 162 -11.31 -9.47 -11.11
N SER A 163 -11.14 -9.96 -12.33
CA SER A 163 -11.58 -11.27 -12.80
C SER A 163 -10.57 -11.88 -13.77
N SER A 164 -10.85 -13.04 -14.33
CA SER A 164 -9.97 -13.69 -15.31
C SER A 164 -9.80 -12.89 -16.61
N ASN A 165 -10.76 -12.04 -16.97
CA ASN A 165 -10.82 -11.33 -18.25
C ASN A 165 -11.13 -9.84 -18.13
N ALA A 166 -11.18 -9.30 -16.93
CA ALA A 166 -11.36 -7.87 -16.68
C ALA A 166 -10.64 -7.44 -15.40
N ALA A 167 -10.11 -6.22 -15.41
CA ALA A 167 -9.61 -5.54 -14.23
C ALA A 167 -9.68 -4.02 -14.44
N ARG A 168 -9.75 -3.26 -13.37
CA ARG A 168 -9.76 -1.80 -13.40
C ARG A 168 -8.70 -1.26 -12.47
N MET A 169 -7.90 -0.33 -12.96
CA MET A 169 -6.93 0.45 -12.19
C MET A 169 -7.34 1.91 -12.19
N GLU A 170 -7.36 2.53 -11.02
CA GLU A 170 -7.59 3.96 -10.84
C GLU A 170 -6.40 4.63 -10.17
N GLN A 171 -6.06 5.84 -10.63
CA GLN A 171 -5.18 6.76 -9.92
C GLN A 171 -6.01 7.93 -9.38
N SER A 172 -5.72 8.31 -8.16
CA SER A 172 -6.30 9.50 -7.54
C SER A 172 -5.23 10.36 -6.88
N PHE A 173 -5.43 11.67 -6.89
CA PHE A 173 -4.60 12.63 -6.18
C PHE A 173 -5.37 13.24 -5.01
N SER A 174 -4.66 13.47 -3.89
CA SER A 174 -5.18 14.22 -2.75
C SER A 174 -4.24 15.38 -2.42
N PRO A 175 -4.73 16.61 -2.46
CA PRO A 175 -3.95 17.80 -2.12
C PRO A 175 -4.02 18.18 -0.64
N ASP A 176 -4.75 17.43 0.19
CA ASP A 176 -5.16 17.80 1.54
C ASP A 176 -4.92 16.69 2.58
N GLY A 177 -3.92 15.84 2.31
CA GLY A 177 -3.51 14.77 3.23
C GLY A 177 -4.49 13.60 3.29
N GLY A 178 -5.19 13.32 2.19
CA GLY A 178 -6.09 12.17 2.08
C GLY A 178 -7.55 12.44 2.48
N LYS A 179 -7.92 13.69 2.77
CA LYS A 179 -9.30 14.06 3.13
C LYS A 179 -10.23 14.02 1.92
N THR A 180 -9.74 14.54 0.78
CA THR A 180 -10.44 14.46 -0.51
C THR A 180 -9.55 13.83 -1.56
N TRP A 181 -10.16 13.17 -2.56
CA TRP A 181 -9.48 12.46 -3.62
C TRP A 181 -10.11 12.79 -4.98
N GLU A 182 -9.30 13.25 -5.92
CA GLU A 182 -9.69 13.41 -7.32
C GLU A 182 -9.19 12.22 -8.13
N VAL A 183 -10.11 11.42 -8.68
CA VAL A 183 -9.76 10.39 -9.66
C VAL A 183 -9.33 11.08 -10.95
N ASN A 184 -8.13 10.80 -11.44
CA ASN A 184 -7.58 11.47 -12.61
C ASN A 184 -6.98 10.54 -13.68
N TRP A 185 -7.05 9.23 -13.43
CA TRP A 185 -6.71 8.17 -14.35
C TRP A 185 -7.57 6.95 -14.06
N ILE A 186 -8.14 6.38 -15.10
CA ILE A 186 -8.90 5.14 -15.04
C ILE A 186 -8.40 4.28 -16.21
N CYS A 187 -7.95 3.08 -15.92
CA CYS A 187 -7.57 2.08 -16.92
C CYS A 187 -8.43 0.84 -16.75
N GLU A 188 -9.18 0.51 -17.77
CA GLU A 188 -9.98 -0.71 -17.88
C GLU A 188 -9.25 -1.71 -18.77
N LEU A 189 -8.91 -2.86 -18.18
CA LEU A 189 -8.26 -3.97 -18.87
C LEU A 189 -9.30 -5.02 -19.24
N SER A 190 -9.20 -5.54 -20.47
CA SER A 190 -10.06 -6.62 -20.98
C SER A 190 -9.28 -7.59 -21.85
N ARG A 191 -9.71 -8.86 -21.89
CA ARG A 191 -9.19 -9.90 -22.77
C ARG A 191 -10.24 -10.33 -23.78
#